data_cc4698aafa8c90879d963ae229b813fc
#
_entry.id   cc4698aafa8c90879d963ae229b813fc
#
_cell.length_a   1.000
_cell.length_b   1.000
_cell.length_c   1.000
_cell.angle_alpha   90.00
_cell.angle_beta   90.00
_cell.angle_gamma   90.00
#
_symmetry.space_group_name_H-M   'P 1'
#
loop_
_entity.id
_entity.type
_entity.pdbx_description
1 polymer ?
#
loop_
_entity_poly.entity_id
_entity_poly.type
_entity_poly.pdbx_seq_one_letter_code
_entity_poly.pdbx_strand_id
1 'polypeptide(L)'
;MQIFIRISLFLQEYIINRISDMNNLPKIGKYNFVAEPFHCDFTKHLFIGHLGNNLLNAADFHSNDRGYGVNYLNSVNKTWVLSRLSVELDKIPAIYEDFVVETWIDSVMRYFTNRNFKITNKDGYVYGYGKSIWAMIDTTTRQPVDILKTSNETISEYLEADYANPIKKSSRVKLDDDLKLQQSILTTYSDIDINGHVNSIKYIEHILDLFPIEYYKKYRIKKFDIAYIMESHNNDKL
;
A
#
# COMPACT_ATOMS: atom_id res chain seq x y z
N MET A 1 -4.03 -39.10 30.95
CA MET A 1 -4.47 -37.81 31.49
C MET A 1 -3.37 -36.75 31.54
N GLN A 2 -2.11 -37.06 31.79
CA GLN A 2 -0.98 -36.07 31.80
C GLN A 2 -0.60 -35.50 30.44
N ILE A 3 -0.80 -36.22 29.34
CA ILE A 3 -0.46 -35.73 27.96
C ILE A 3 -1.43 -34.64 27.51
N PHE A 4 -2.71 -34.76 27.81
CA PHE A 4 -3.70 -33.74 27.45
C PHE A 4 -3.49 -32.40 28.18
N ILE A 5 -3.07 -32.44 29.45
CA ILE A 5 -2.79 -31.24 30.26
C ILE A 5 -1.56 -30.50 29.72
N ARG A 6 -0.51 -31.23 29.29
CA ARG A 6 0.71 -30.63 28.71
C ARG A 6 0.43 -29.95 27.35
N ILE A 7 -0.39 -30.57 26.50
CA ILE A 7 -0.77 -29.97 25.21
C ILE A 7 -1.61 -28.70 25.42
N SER A 8 -2.53 -28.69 26.39
CA SER A 8 -3.34 -27.50 26.73
C SER A 8 -2.49 -26.35 27.27
N LEU A 9 -1.53 -26.62 28.15
CA LEU A 9 -0.59 -25.60 28.65
C LEU A 9 0.32 -25.06 27.56
N PHE A 10 0.83 -25.92 26.67
CA PHE A 10 1.67 -25.49 25.54
C PHE A 10 0.90 -24.64 24.56
N LEU A 11 -0.35 -24.96 24.28
CA LEU A 11 -1.25 -24.13 23.47
C LEU A 11 -1.58 -22.80 24.15
N GLN A 12 -1.81 -22.78 25.44
CA GLN A 12 -2.02 -21.55 26.21
C GLN A 12 -0.78 -20.66 26.22
N GLU A 13 0.41 -21.22 26.51
CA GLU A 13 1.66 -20.46 26.43
C GLU A 13 1.96 -19.97 25.01
N TYR A 14 1.72 -20.78 23.98
CA TYR A 14 1.89 -20.38 22.59
C TYR A 14 0.92 -19.24 22.22
N ILE A 15 -0.33 -19.29 22.63
CA ILE A 15 -1.33 -18.24 22.41
C ILE A 15 -0.97 -16.98 23.19
N ILE A 16 -0.55 -17.10 24.45
CA ILE A 16 -0.14 -15.97 25.29
C ILE A 16 1.11 -15.31 24.71
N ASN A 17 2.11 -16.07 24.28
CA ASN A 17 3.31 -15.54 23.66
C ASN A 17 2.98 -14.85 22.33
N ARG A 18 2.11 -15.41 21.51
CA ARG A 18 1.68 -14.79 20.25
C ARG A 18 0.88 -13.50 20.47
N ILE A 19 0.04 -13.45 21.51
CA ILE A 19 -0.67 -12.22 21.91
C ILE A 19 0.31 -11.19 22.48
N SER A 20 1.31 -11.62 23.25
CA SER A 20 2.37 -10.76 23.78
C SER A 20 3.25 -10.18 22.67
N ASP A 21 3.60 -10.99 21.67
CA ASP A 21 4.37 -10.56 20.51
C ASP A 21 3.57 -9.59 19.63
N MET A 22 2.26 -9.78 19.48
CA MET A 22 1.38 -8.83 18.79
C MET A 22 1.28 -7.48 19.50
N ASN A 23 1.26 -7.50 20.84
CA ASN A 23 1.16 -6.27 21.65
C ASN A 23 2.46 -5.45 21.70
N ASN A 24 3.55 -5.89 21.07
CA ASN A 24 4.86 -5.25 21.13
C ASN A 24 5.46 -4.91 19.76
N LEU A 25 4.63 -4.92 18.70
CA LEU A 25 5.11 -4.57 17.36
C LEU A 25 5.45 -3.08 17.27
N PRO A 26 6.56 -2.71 16.59
CA PRO A 26 6.93 -1.31 16.44
C PRO A 26 5.89 -0.56 15.60
N LYS A 27 5.70 0.72 15.88
CA LYS A 27 4.79 1.61 15.12
C LYS A 27 5.22 1.74 13.65
N ILE A 28 6.50 1.65 13.37
CA ILE A 28 7.07 1.64 12.02
C ILE A 28 7.35 0.20 11.63
N GLY A 29 6.65 -0.30 10.62
CA GLY A 29 6.92 -1.61 10.01
C GLY A 29 8.05 -1.51 9.00
N LYS A 30 8.89 -2.56 8.91
CA LYS A 30 10.00 -2.68 7.95
C LYS A 30 9.87 -3.98 7.20
N TYR A 31 9.77 -3.89 5.88
CA TYR A 31 9.57 -5.05 5.00
C TYR A 31 10.66 -5.09 3.94
N ASN A 32 11.30 -6.25 3.83
CA ASN A 32 12.41 -6.47 2.90
C ASN A 32 11.87 -6.97 1.56
N PHE A 33 12.41 -6.40 0.49
CA PHE A 33 12.11 -6.77 -0.89
C PHE A 33 13.40 -6.88 -1.70
N VAL A 34 13.29 -7.51 -2.85
CA VAL A 34 14.36 -7.59 -3.86
C VAL A 34 13.82 -7.02 -5.17
N ALA A 35 14.63 -6.28 -5.89
CA ALA A 35 14.32 -5.91 -7.26
C ALA A 35 14.54 -7.14 -8.17
N GLU A 36 13.52 -7.99 -8.26
CA GLU A 36 13.56 -9.26 -8.98
C GLU A 36 13.68 -9.01 -10.50
N PRO A 37 14.43 -9.86 -11.25
CA PRO A 37 14.68 -9.63 -12.68
C PRO A 37 13.43 -9.40 -13.53
N PHE A 38 12.36 -10.18 -13.28
CA PHE A 38 11.10 -10.08 -14.02
C PHE A 38 10.17 -8.96 -13.54
N HIS A 39 10.55 -8.25 -12.49
CA HIS A 39 9.91 -7.04 -12.01
C HIS A 39 10.67 -5.77 -12.40
N CYS A 40 11.75 -5.91 -13.16
CA CYS A 40 12.55 -4.79 -13.67
C CYS A 40 12.23 -4.47 -15.13
N ASP A 41 12.35 -3.20 -15.48
CA ASP A 41 12.20 -2.74 -16.87
C ASP A 41 13.49 -2.92 -17.68
N PHE A 42 13.46 -2.50 -18.96
CA PHE A 42 14.60 -2.58 -19.88
C PHE A 42 15.81 -1.74 -19.44
N THR A 43 15.64 -0.81 -18.48
CA THR A 43 16.72 -0.02 -17.89
C THR A 43 17.40 -0.76 -16.72
N LYS A 44 17.01 -1.99 -16.44
CA LYS A 44 17.47 -2.84 -15.34
C LYS A 44 17.19 -2.25 -13.94
N HIS A 45 16.10 -1.51 -13.82
CA HIS A 45 15.60 -1.00 -12.55
C HIS A 45 14.19 -1.52 -12.31
N LEU A 46 13.81 -1.60 -11.03
CA LEU A 46 12.48 -2.02 -10.63
C LEU A 46 11.42 -1.17 -11.33
N PHE A 47 10.48 -1.81 -12.02
CA PHE A 47 9.39 -1.12 -12.69
C PHE A 47 8.50 -0.40 -11.66
N ILE A 48 8.05 0.81 -11.97
CA ILE A 48 7.29 1.65 -11.03
C ILE A 48 6.00 0.98 -10.55
N GLY A 49 5.31 0.23 -11.39
CA GLY A 49 4.14 -0.55 -11.00
C GLY A 49 4.50 -1.58 -9.92
N HIS A 50 5.61 -2.33 -10.09
CA HIS A 50 6.07 -3.29 -9.08
C HIS A 50 6.52 -2.62 -7.79
N LEU A 51 7.20 -1.48 -7.85
CA LEU A 51 7.49 -0.68 -6.66
C LEU A 51 6.20 -0.29 -5.94
N GLY A 52 5.18 0.15 -6.68
CA GLY A 52 3.86 0.45 -6.15
C GLY A 52 3.24 -0.76 -5.44
N ASN A 53 3.28 -1.95 -6.05
CA ASN A 53 2.83 -3.18 -5.40
C ASN A 53 3.57 -3.45 -4.08
N ASN A 54 4.89 -3.26 -4.04
CA ASN A 54 5.68 -3.47 -2.82
C ASN A 54 5.29 -2.48 -1.71
N LEU A 55 4.98 -1.22 -2.06
CA LEU A 55 4.47 -0.23 -1.10
C LEU A 55 3.11 -0.65 -0.53
N LEU A 56 2.18 -1.06 -1.40
CA LEU A 56 0.84 -1.47 -0.95
C LEU A 56 0.87 -2.78 -0.17
N ASN A 57 1.72 -3.75 -0.55
CA ASN A 57 1.93 -4.97 0.21
C ASN A 57 2.51 -4.67 1.61
N ALA A 58 3.52 -3.79 1.71
CA ALA A 58 4.05 -3.37 3.00
C ALA A 58 2.97 -2.71 3.88
N ALA A 59 2.06 -1.94 3.28
CA ALA A 59 0.94 -1.33 3.98
C ALA A 59 -0.04 -2.38 4.53
N ASP A 60 -0.38 -3.39 3.71
CA ASP A 60 -1.29 -4.47 4.12
C ASP A 60 -0.66 -5.36 5.19
N PHE A 61 0.58 -5.81 5.02
CA PHE A 61 1.30 -6.59 6.03
C PHE A 61 1.33 -5.85 7.37
N HIS A 62 1.69 -4.56 7.35
CA HIS A 62 1.71 -3.73 8.55
C HIS A 62 0.36 -3.70 9.28
N SER A 63 -0.72 -3.50 8.54
CA SER A 63 -2.07 -3.45 9.09
C SER A 63 -2.53 -4.81 9.61
N ASN A 64 -2.24 -5.87 8.87
CA ASN A 64 -2.61 -7.25 9.20
C ASN A 64 -1.90 -7.74 10.46
N ASP A 65 -0.58 -7.51 10.56
CA ASP A 65 0.21 -7.88 11.74
C ASP A 65 -0.31 -7.21 13.01
N ARG A 66 -0.94 -6.05 12.89
CA ARG A 66 -1.45 -5.21 14.01
C ARG A 66 -2.96 -5.32 14.23
N GLY A 67 -3.63 -6.26 13.58
CA GLY A 67 -5.02 -6.61 13.83
C GLY A 67 -6.08 -5.67 13.24
N TYR A 68 -5.70 -4.76 12.33
CA TYR A 68 -6.65 -3.89 11.60
C TYR A 68 -6.49 -3.95 10.07
N GLY A 69 -5.88 -5.02 9.56
CA GLY A 69 -5.71 -5.28 8.12
C GLY A 69 -6.88 -6.05 7.51
N VAL A 70 -6.68 -6.47 6.26
CA VAL A 70 -7.71 -7.11 5.42
C VAL A 70 -8.31 -8.36 6.09
N ASN A 71 -7.52 -9.18 6.77
CA ASN A 71 -8.02 -10.41 7.40
C ASN A 71 -9.08 -10.12 8.48
N TYR A 72 -8.82 -9.13 9.35
CA TYR A 72 -9.80 -8.72 10.35
C TYR A 72 -10.99 -8.03 9.70
N LEU A 73 -10.75 -7.07 8.81
CA LEU A 73 -11.81 -6.27 8.21
C LEU A 73 -12.80 -7.11 7.40
N ASN A 74 -12.32 -8.10 6.65
CA ASN A 74 -13.19 -9.01 5.91
C ASN A 74 -14.13 -9.80 6.83
N SER A 75 -13.70 -10.14 8.06
CA SER A 75 -14.54 -10.84 9.04
C SER A 75 -15.71 -10.00 9.55
N VAL A 76 -15.63 -8.68 9.40
CA VAL A 76 -16.65 -7.71 9.81
C VAL A 76 -17.27 -6.94 8.64
N ASN A 77 -17.13 -7.47 7.42
CA ASN A 77 -17.64 -6.88 6.16
C ASN A 77 -17.15 -5.44 5.93
N LYS A 78 -15.86 -5.20 6.18
CA LYS A 78 -15.21 -3.91 5.94
C LYS A 78 -13.96 -4.14 5.07
N THR A 79 -13.48 -3.07 4.46
CA THR A 79 -12.23 -3.09 3.69
C THR A 79 -11.58 -1.71 3.64
N TRP A 80 -10.27 -1.71 3.34
CA TRP A 80 -9.54 -0.50 3.01
C TRP A 80 -9.67 -0.18 1.52
N VAL A 81 -9.86 1.09 1.21
CA VAL A 81 -9.83 1.62 -0.17
C VAL A 81 -8.76 2.70 -0.25
N LEU A 82 -7.86 2.56 -1.21
CA LEU A 82 -6.84 3.56 -1.50
C LEU A 82 -7.50 4.76 -2.19
N SER A 83 -7.44 5.93 -1.57
CA SER A 83 -7.98 7.18 -2.13
C SER A 83 -6.93 7.99 -2.89
N ARG A 84 -5.69 8.00 -2.38
CA ARG A 84 -4.58 8.76 -2.98
C ARG A 84 -3.26 8.08 -2.71
N LEU A 85 -2.34 8.21 -3.67
CA LEU A 85 -0.95 7.81 -3.53
C LEU A 85 -0.05 8.87 -4.17
N SER A 86 0.93 9.33 -3.41
CA SER A 86 2.02 10.20 -3.88
C SER A 86 3.33 9.50 -3.63
N VAL A 87 4.22 9.50 -4.61
CA VAL A 87 5.57 8.91 -4.50
C VAL A 87 6.58 9.88 -5.08
N GLU A 88 7.66 10.13 -4.34
CA GLU A 88 8.81 10.93 -4.76
C GLU A 88 10.08 10.09 -4.64
N LEU A 89 10.83 9.98 -5.75
CA LEU A 89 11.98 9.09 -5.90
C LEU A 89 13.24 9.89 -6.28
N ASP A 90 14.32 9.67 -5.56
CA ASP A 90 15.65 10.08 -6.01
C ASP A 90 16.25 9.03 -6.94
N LYS A 91 16.17 7.76 -6.54
CA LYS A 91 16.57 6.60 -7.34
C LYS A 91 15.53 5.49 -7.27
N ILE A 92 15.69 4.50 -8.13
CA ILE A 92 14.90 3.27 -8.14
C ILE A 92 15.87 2.11 -7.94
N PRO A 93 15.53 1.08 -7.13
CA PRO A 93 16.35 -0.09 -6.93
C PRO A 93 16.75 -0.74 -8.27
N ALA A 94 18.02 -1.10 -8.42
CA ALA A 94 18.52 -1.81 -9.59
C ALA A 94 18.23 -3.32 -9.45
N ILE A 95 18.25 -4.03 -10.57
CA ILE A 95 18.08 -5.49 -10.63
C ILE A 95 18.97 -6.21 -9.60
N TYR A 96 18.39 -7.17 -8.85
CA TYR A 96 18.98 -7.91 -7.73
C TYR A 96 19.32 -7.09 -6.48
N GLU A 97 19.01 -5.80 -6.49
CA GLU A 97 19.25 -4.98 -5.31
C GLU A 97 18.18 -5.25 -4.24
N ASP A 98 18.64 -5.49 -3.01
CA ASP A 98 17.77 -5.57 -1.85
C ASP A 98 17.37 -4.17 -1.39
N PHE A 99 16.11 -4.00 -1.04
CA PHE A 99 15.60 -2.76 -0.48
C PHE A 99 14.59 -2.99 0.62
N VAL A 100 14.39 -1.97 1.44
CA VAL A 100 13.48 -1.99 2.58
C VAL A 100 12.41 -0.94 2.35
N VAL A 101 11.16 -1.32 2.57
CA VAL A 101 10.04 -0.40 2.69
C VAL A 101 9.69 -0.25 4.17
N GLU A 102 9.93 0.90 4.73
CA GLU A 102 9.40 1.31 6.03
C GLU A 102 8.01 1.91 5.82
N THR A 103 7.03 1.57 6.67
CA THR A 103 5.69 2.14 6.60
C THR A 103 5.10 2.39 7.99
N TRP A 104 4.36 3.49 8.12
CA TRP A 104 3.69 3.91 9.36
C TRP A 104 2.45 4.75 9.08
N ILE A 105 1.58 4.87 10.06
CA ILE A 105 0.41 5.75 10.02
C ILE A 105 0.73 7.00 10.84
N ASP A 106 0.61 8.19 10.25
CA ASP A 106 0.85 9.46 10.97
C ASP A 106 -0.42 10.06 11.55
N SER A 107 -1.58 9.73 11.00
CA SER A 107 -2.85 10.26 11.49
C SER A 107 -4.04 9.39 11.10
N VAL A 108 -5.04 9.40 11.98
CA VAL A 108 -6.35 8.78 11.76
C VAL A 108 -7.41 9.84 11.94
N MET A 109 -8.25 9.99 10.91
CA MET A 109 -9.49 10.76 10.94
C MET A 109 -10.68 9.79 10.97
N ARG A 110 -11.88 10.32 11.15
CA ARG A 110 -13.07 9.46 11.27
C ARG A 110 -13.20 8.41 10.16
N TYR A 111 -12.93 8.79 8.91
CA TYR A 111 -13.11 7.95 7.71
C TYR A 111 -11.83 7.68 6.93
N PHE A 112 -10.73 8.34 7.28
CA PHE A 112 -9.48 8.31 6.53
C PHE A 112 -8.28 8.15 7.44
N THR A 113 -7.23 7.50 6.90
CA THR A 113 -5.91 7.49 7.51
C THR A 113 -4.88 8.05 6.54
N ASN A 114 -3.83 8.68 7.07
CA ASN A 114 -2.62 8.97 6.31
C ASN A 114 -1.56 7.94 6.64
N ARG A 115 -1.02 7.32 5.62
CA ARG A 115 0.08 6.36 5.72
C ARG A 115 1.28 6.84 4.94
N ASN A 116 2.45 6.63 5.50
CA ASN A 116 3.72 7.04 4.94
C ASN A 116 4.56 5.83 4.57
N PHE A 117 5.50 6.05 3.64
CA PHE A 117 6.49 5.08 3.22
C PHE A 117 7.84 5.76 3.10
N LYS A 118 8.90 5.00 3.43
CA LYS A 118 10.28 5.35 3.15
C LYS A 118 10.95 4.13 2.53
N ILE A 119 11.64 4.35 1.43
CA ILE A 119 12.28 3.30 0.65
C ILE A 119 13.79 3.47 0.80
N THR A 120 14.48 2.44 1.28
CA THR A 120 15.93 2.49 1.51
C THR A 120 16.62 1.24 0.98
N ASN A 121 17.93 1.33 0.72
CA ASN A 121 18.74 0.14 0.59
C ASN A 121 19.16 -0.39 1.97
N LYS A 122 19.89 -1.50 2.01
CA LYS A 122 20.42 -2.10 3.24
C LYS A 122 21.42 -1.20 3.98
N ASP A 123 22.12 -0.32 3.26
CA ASP A 123 23.13 0.58 3.82
C ASP A 123 22.53 1.89 4.35
N GLY A 124 21.20 2.04 4.26
CA GLY A 124 20.47 3.22 4.73
C GLY A 124 20.34 4.36 3.70
N TYR A 125 20.83 4.16 2.45
CA TYR A 125 20.58 5.13 1.39
C TYR A 125 19.08 5.21 1.08
N VAL A 126 18.52 6.42 1.05
CA VAL A 126 17.10 6.64 0.80
C VAL A 126 16.84 6.77 -0.70
N TYR A 127 16.08 5.84 -1.26
CA TYR A 127 15.60 5.89 -2.64
C TYR A 127 14.48 6.90 -2.84
N GLY A 128 13.63 7.04 -1.85
CA GLY A 128 12.48 7.93 -1.92
C GLY A 128 11.49 7.75 -0.79
N TYR A 129 10.37 8.44 -0.94
CA TYR A 129 9.27 8.44 0.01
C TYR A 129 7.94 8.28 -0.70
N GLY A 130 6.97 7.76 0.03
CA GLY A 130 5.58 7.70 -0.39
C GLY A 130 4.63 8.22 0.69
N LYS A 131 3.46 8.69 0.28
CA LYS A 131 2.35 9.06 1.17
C LYS A 131 1.05 8.64 0.54
N SER A 132 0.19 7.98 1.32
CA SER A 132 -1.12 7.53 0.85
C SER A 132 -2.23 7.92 1.81
N ILE A 133 -3.44 8.05 1.27
CA ILE A 133 -4.67 8.25 2.04
C ILE A 133 -5.58 7.06 1.77
N TRP A 134 -6.05 6.45 2.85
CA TRP A 134 -6.94 5.30 2.81
C TRP A 134 -8.26 5.62 3.49
N ALA A 135 -9.35 5.16 2.88
CA ALA A 135 -10.67 5.17 3.49
C ALA A 135 -11.02 3.75 3.96
N MET A 136 -11.76 3.64 5.06
CA MET A 136 -12.39 2.38 5.44
C MET A 136 -13.86 2.43 5.06
N ILE A 137 -14.33 1.40 4.37
CA ILE A 137 -15.71 1.31 3.90
C ILE A 137 -16.36 -0.02 4.31
N ASP A 138 -17.68 0.00 4.38
CA ASP A 138 -18.51 -1.20 4.44
C ASP A 138 -18.59 -1.83 3.04
N THR A 139 -18.33 -3.14 2.93
CA THR A 139 -18.27 -3.84 1.63
C THR A 139 -19.66 -4.01 1.00
N THR A 140 -20.73 -4.00 1.81
CA THR A 140 -22.10 -4.17 1.34
C THR A 140 -22.72 -2.84 0.93
N THR A 141 -22.65 -1.83 1.81
CA THR A 141 -23.27 -0.52 1.57
C THR A 141 -22.40 0.44 0.78
N ARG A 142 -21.11 0.14 0.65
CA ARG A 142 -20.08 1.00 0.03
C ARG A 142 -19.92 2.37 0.70
N GLN A 143 -20.42 2.52 1.91
CA GLN A 143 -20.33 3.77 2.67
C GLN A 143 -19.10 3.81 3.58
N PRO A 144 -18.49 4.99 3.78
CA PRO A 144 -17.40 5.15 4.73
C PRO A 144 -17.84 4.79 6.16
N VAL A 145 -16.96 4.13 6.90
CA VAL A 145 -17.20 3.74 8.31
C VAL A 145 -16.20 4.40 9.24
N ASP A 146 -16.60 4.53 10.51
CA ASP A 146 -15.76 5.11 11.55
C ASP A 146 -14.59 4.16 11.87
N ILE A 147 -13.37 4.58 11.53
CA ILE A 147 -12.16 3.76 11.61
C ILE A 147 -11.85 3.37 13.05
N LEU A 148 -11.92 4.31 13.99
CA LEU A 148 -11.59 4.04 15.38
C LEU A 148 -12.53 3.02 16.00
N LYS A 149 -13.83 3.20 15.75
CA LYS A 149 -14.84 2.23 16.23
C LYS A 149 -14.67 0.86 15.60
N THR A 150 -14.41 0.80 14.30
CA THR A 150 -14.28 -0.47 13.57
C THR A 150 -13.03 -1.23 13.97
N SER A 151 -11.91 -0.54 14.23
CA SER A 151 -10.65 -1.15 14.67
C SER A 151 -10.59 -1.36 16.19
N ASN A 152 -11.67 -1.15 16.94
CA ASN A 152 -11.68 -1.16 18.40
C ASN A 152 -10.54 -0.33 19.02
N GLU A 153 -10.28 0.83 18.41
CA GLU A 153 -9.20 1.78 18.74
C GLU A 153 -7.77 1.24 18.57
N THR A 154 -7.58 -0.03 18.20
CA THR A 154 -6.27 -0.67 18.04
C THR A 154 -5.33 0.11 17.12
N ILE A 155 -5.85 0.69 16.04
CA ILE A 155 -5.05 1.50 15.11
C ILE A 155 -4.36 2.69 15.80
N SER A 156 -4.95 3.23 16.86
CA SER A 156 -4.42 4.38 17.61
C SER A 156 -3.12 4.06 18.37
N GLU A 157 -2.94 2.80 18.77
CA GLU A 157 -1.74 2.33 19.47
C GLU A 157 -0.49 2.40 18.58
N TYR A 158 -0.71 2.31 17.26
CA TYR A 158 0.34 2.27 16.24
C TYR A 158 0.54 3.59 15.49
N LEU A 159 -0.02 4.70 16.00
CA LEU A 159 0.21 6.02 15.41
C LEU A 159 1.65 6.49 15.68
N GLU A 160 2.32 6.97 14.62
CA GLU A 160 3.66 7.54 14.64
C GLU A 160 3.65 8.88 13.89
N ALA A 161 3.35 9.95 14.62
CA ALA A 161 3.21 11.28 14.04
C ALA A 161 4.55 12.01 13.88
N ASP A 162 5.56 11.62 14.66
CA ASP A 162 6.82 12.34 14.76
C ASP A 162 7.88 11.85 13.75
N TYR A 163 7.69 10.69 13.15
CA TYR A 163 8.61 10.17 12.13
C TYR A 163 8.43 10.91 10.80
N ALA A 164 9.44 11.68 10.43
CA ALA A 164 9.35 12.66 9.35
C ALA A 164 9.20 12.00 7.97
N ASN A 165 8.24 12.52 7.18
CA ASN A 165 8.14 12.31 5.74
C ASN A 165 8.25 13.67 5.03
N PRO A 166 9.17 13.85 4.06
CA PRO A 166 9.30 15.12 3.34
C PRO A 166 8.08 15.46 2.49
N ILE A 167 7.27 14.47 2.10
CA ILE A 167 5.99 14.69 1.41
C ILE A 167 4.97 15.22 2.41
N LYS A 168 4.83 16.53 2.50
CA LYS A 168 3.95 17.18 3.49
C LYS A 168 2.46 16.89 3.24
N LYS A 169 2.03 16.88 1.97
CA LYS A 169 0.63 16.64 1.57
C LYS A 169 0.61 15.79 0.31
N SER A 170 -0.29 14.81 0.24
CA SER A 170 -0.62 14.19 -1.04
C SER A 170 -1.30 15.23 -1.92
N SER A 171 -0.85 15.34 -3.16
CA SER A 171 -1.39 16.32 -4.10
C SER A 171 -2.86 16.05 -4.37
N ARG A 172 -3.64 17.13 -4.46
CA ARG A 172 -4.97 17.06 -5.05
C ARG A 172 -4.77 17.15 -6.56
N VAL A 173 -5.06 16.07 -7.25
CA VAL A 173 -5.13 16.10 -8.71
C VAL A 173 -6.30 17.01 -9.09
N LYS A 174 -6.00 18.06 -9.83
CA LYS A 174 -7.02 18.96 -10.41
C LYS A 174 -7.25 18.54 -11.84
N LEU A 175 -8.49 18.46 -12.22
CA LEU A 175 -8.88 18.30 -13.61
C LEU A 175 -8.98 19.71 -14.24
N ASP A 176 -8.31 19.89 -15.37
CA ASP A 176 -8.42 21.10 -16.15
C ASP A 176 -9.67 21.00 -17.05
N ASP A 177 -10.31 22.13 -17.34
CA ASP A 177 -11.55 22.17 -18.13
C ASP A 177 -11.33 21.75 -19.60
N ASP A 178 -10.08 21.82 -20.09
CA ASP A 178 -9.67 21.51 -21.47
C ASP A 178 -9.09 20.09 -21.65
N LEU A 179 -9.41 19.16 -20.77
CA LEU A 179 -8.93 17.78 -20.87
C LEU A 179 -9.38 17.11 -22.18
N LYS A 180 -8.41 16.48 -22.87
CA LYS A 180 -8.68 15.69 -24.06
C LYS A 180 -8.43 14.23 -23.78
N LEU A 181 -9.37 13.39 -24.23
CA LEU A 181 -9.17 11.94 -24.21
C LEU A 181 -7.93 11.58 -25.02
N GLN A 182 -6.95 10.94 -24.38
CA GLN A 182 -5.74 10.46 -25.02
C GLN A 182 -5.91 9.03 -25.54
N GLN A 183 -6.43 8.17 -24.70
CA GLN A 183 -6.63 6.76 -24.99
C GLN A 183 -7.79 6.23 -24.16
N SER A 184 -8.48 5.21 -24.67
CA SER A 184 -9.42 4.41 -23.90
C SER A 184 -8.91 2.99 -23.81
N ILE A 185 -8.84 2.44 -22.62
CA ILE A 185 -8.32 1.11 -22.32
C ILE A 185 -9.44 0.26 -21.78
N LEU A 186 -9.67 -0.90 -22.38
CA LEU A 186 -10.62 -1.89 -21.88
C LEU A 186 -9.94 -2.74 -20.81
N THR A 187 -10.49 -2.78 -19.61
CA THR A 187 -9.96 -3.60 -18.52
C THR A 187 -10.18 -5.08 -18.77
N THR A 188 -9.20 -5.88 -18.39
CA THR A 188 -9.16 -7.33 -18.64
C THR A 188 -8.88 -8.11 -17.36
N TYR A 189 -8.86 -9.45 -17.44
CA TYR A 189 -8.61 -10.34 -16.30
C TYR A 189 -7.37 -9.96 -15.47
N SER A 190 -6.26 -9.60 -16.13
CA SER A 190 -5.00 -9.28 -15.45
C SER A 190 -5.00 -7.93 -14.72
N ASP A 191 -6.05 -7.12 -14.92
CA ASP A 191 -6.21 -5.86 -14.21
C ASP A 191 -6.94 -6.01 -12.86
N ILE A 192 -7.61 -7.16 -12.64
CA ILE A 192 -8.54 -7.35 -11.52
C ILE A 192 -7.83 -7.90 -10.30
N ASP A 193 -8.08 -7.26 -9.14
CA ASP A 193 -7.54 -7.65 -7.85
C ASP A 193 -8.42 -8.66 -7.09
N ILE A 194 -8.00 -9.00 -5.86
CA ILE A 194 -8.70 -9.94 -4.97
C ILE A 194 -10.10 -9.48 -4.56
N ASN A 195 -10.43 -8.21 -4.73
CA ASN A 195 -11.75 -7.64 -4.40
C ASN A 195 -12.68 -7.58 -5.62
N GLY A 196 -12.19 -8.01 -6.80
CA GLY A 196 -12.95 -7.99 -8.04
C GLY A 196 -12.98 -6.62 -8.73
N HIS A 197 -12.11 -5.70 -8.33
CA HIS A 197 -11.97 -4.37 -8.92
C HIS A 197 -10.64 -4.24 -9.66
N VAL A 198 -10.53 -3.22 -10.51
CA VAL A 198 -9.25 -2.89 -11.13
C VAL A 198 -8.24 -2.53 -10.04
N ASN A 199 -7.12 -3.26 -10.00
CA ASN A 199 -6.03 -3.04 -9.04
C ASN A 199 -5.49 -1.61 -9.16
N SER A 200 -5.32 -0.95 -8.01
CA SER A 200 -4.83 0.43 -7.94
C SER A 200 -3.53 0.66 -8.72
N ILE A 201 -2.65 -0.34 -8.76
CA ILE A 201 -1.39 -0.24 -9.50
C ILE A 201 -1.59 -0.34 -11.01
N LYS A 202 -2.61 -1.05 -11.49
CA LYS A 202 -2.91 -1.15 -12.92
C LYS A 202 -3.23 0.20 -13.54
N TYR A 203 -3.91 1.09 -12.82
CA TYR A 203 -4.10 2.47 -13.29
C TYR A 203 -2.76 3.18 -13.51
N ILE A 204 -1.77 2.96 -12.63
CA ILE A 204 -0.43 3.53 -12.79
C ILE A 204 0.25 2.94 -14.02
N GLU A 205 0.21 1.61 -14.21
CA GLU A 205 0.78 0.92 -15.36
C GLU A 205 0.17 1.44 -16.67
N HIS A 206 -1.15 1.52 -16.76
CA HIS A 206 -1.85 2.06 -17.93
C HIS A 206 -1.48 3.52 -18.24
N ILE A 207 -1.30 4.36 -17.21
CA ILE A 207 -0.82 5.75 -17.41
C ILE A 207 0.61 5.76 -17.93
N LEU A 208 1.47 4.88 -17.41
CA LEU A 208 2.86 4.78 -17.87
C LEU A 208 2.96 4.30 -19.33
N ASP A 209 2.06 3.40 -19.74
CA ASP A 209 2.00 2.87 -21.11
C ASP A 209 1.59 3.93 -22.17
N LEU A 210 1.07 5.09 -21.76
CA LEU A 210 0.79 6.21 -22.66
C LEU A 210 2.06 6.85 -23.23
N PHE A 211 3.21 6.62 -22.61
CA PHE A 211 4.48 7.19 -23.03
C PHE A 211 5.31 6.17 -23.83
N PRO A 212 5.89 6.55 -24.96
CA PRO A 212 6.70 5.64 -25.77
C PRO A 212 7.99 5.24 -25.03
N ILE A 213 8.52 4.07 -25.34
CA ILE A 213 9.75 3.54 -24.71
C ILE A 213 10.95 4.51 -24.84
N GLU A 214 10.98 5.30 -25.92
CA GLU A 214 12.00 6.31 -26.16
C GLU A 214 12.00 7.43 -25.10
N TYR A 215 10.84 7.69 -24.49
CA TYR A 215 10.72 8.61 -23.36
C TYR A 215 11.51 8.08 -22.16
N TYR A 216 11.32 6.81 -21.81
CA TYR A 216 11.97 6.17 -20.68
C TYR A 216 13.47 5.92 -20.87
N LYS A 217 13.97 5.92 -22.10
CA LYS A 217 15.42 5.92 -22.38
C LYS A 217 16.09 7.23 -21.95
N LYS A 218 15.36 8.34 -21.95
CA LYS A 218 15.89 9.69 -21.68
C LYS A 218 15.55 10.20 -20.29
N TYR A 219 14.40 9.82 -19.76
CA TYR A 219 13.83 10.39 -18.53
C TYR A 219 13.59 9.32 -17.49
N ARG A 220 13.60 9.73 -16.24
CA ARG A 220 13.23 8.92 -15.07
C ARG A 220 12.07 9.58 -14.35
N ILE A 221 11.15 8.77 -13.84
CA ILE A 221 10.07 9.24 -13.01
C ILE A 221 10.66 9.64 -11.66
N LYS A 222 10.49 10.89 -11.30
CA LYS A 222 10.91 11.44 -10.00
C LYS A 222 9.75 11.58 -9.04
N LYS A 223 8.57 11.82 -9.57
CA LYS A 223 7.36 11.99 -8.78
C LYS A 223 6.14 11.56 -9.56
N PHE A 224 5.18 10.94 -8.88
CA PHE A 224 3.83 10.82 -9.38
C PHE A 224 2.82 11.00 -8.23
N ASP A 225 1.66 11.53 -8.57
CA ASP A 225 0.52 11.70 -7.71
C ASP A 225 -0.70 11.09 -8.42
N ILE A 226 -1.43 10.22 -7.73
CA ILE A 226 -2.66 9.65 -8.25
C ILE A 226 -3.79 9.78 -7.22
N ALA A 227 -4.99 10.11 -7.70
CA ALA A 227 -6.23 10.11 -6.93
C ALA A 227 -7.21 9.14 -7.56
N TYR A 228 -7.70 8.21 -6.76
CA TYR A 228 -8.71 7.22 -7.16
C TYR A 228 -10.08 7.78 -6.79
N ILE A 229 -10.91 8.05 -7.80
CA ILE A 229 -12.22 8.71 -7.63
C ILE A 229 -13.34 7.69 -7.64
N MET A 230 -13.22 6.67 -8.50
CA MET A 230 -14.18 5.57 -8.64
C MET A 230 -13.45 4.26 -8.86
N GLU A 231 -14.08 3.17 -8.44
CA GLU A 231 -13.64 1.82 -8.76
C GLU A 231 -14.08 1.44 -10.17
N SER A 232 -13.29 0.64 -10.85
CA SER A 232 -13.64 0.06 -12.14
C SER A 232 -13.58 -1.48 -12.05
N HIS A 233 -14.31 -2.15 -12.93
CA HIS A 233 -14.48 -3.59 -12.98
C HIS A 233 -13.96 -4.16 -14.30
N ASN A 234 -14.02 -5.48 -14.42
CA ASN A 234 -13.68 -6.15 -15.68
C ASN A 234 -14.62 -5.69 -16.81
N ASN A 235 -14.06 -5.44 -17.99
CA ASN A 235 -14.71 -4.89 -19.18
C ASN A 235 -15.16 -3.41 -19.07
N ASP A 236 -14.75 -2.69 -18.06
CA ASP A 236 -14.92 -1.25 -18.03
C ASP A 236 -13.90 -0.55 -18.96
N LYS A 237 -14.25 0.65 -19.39
CA LYS A 237 -13.34 1.54 -20.13
C LYS A 237 -12.73 2.57 -19.19
N LEU A 238 -11.41 2.56 -19.11
CA LEU A 238 -10.60 3.58 -18.47
C LEU A 238 -10.27 4.69 -19.45
#